data_647b258d00ac07405298f073adb356aa
#
_entry.id   647b258d00ac07405298f073adb356aa
#
_cell.length_a   1.000
_cell.length_b   1.000
_cell.length_c   1.000
_cell.angle_alpha   90.00
_cell.angle_beta   90.00
_cell.angle_gamma   90.00
#
_symmetry.space_group_name_H-M   'P 1'
#
loop_
_entity.id
_entity.type
_entity.pdbx_description
1 polymer ?
#
loop_
_entity_poly.entity_id
_entity_poly.type
_entity_poly.pdbx_seq_one_letter_code
_entity_poly.pdbx_strand_id
1 'polypeptide(L)'
;MNGDLYPDIYVSNDFYERDYLYINNQDGTFKEDITNWTSHLSLSAMGVDIADINNDGNADIFITDMLPESDQRVKSVMEFEGYNVFKLKQSKDFSQQYIQNTLQLNNGTSTFSEVAYYSGVAKTDWSWAGLLFDMDNDGNRDIFITNGINHDLTDLDFVNFFANEIIQK
;
A
#
# COMPACT_ATOMS: atom_id res chain seq x y z
N MET A 1 6.57 4.50 16.07
CA MET A 1 6.49 5.51 15.02
C MET A 1 6.97 6.89 15.48
N ASN A 2 6.53 7.36 16.65
CA ASN A 2 6.85 8.69 17.20
C ASN A 2 8.15 8.76 18.01
N GLY A 3 8.91 7.67 18.13
CA GLY A 3 10.20 7.60 18.83
C GLY A 3 10.12 7.58 20.37
N ASP A 4 8.94 7.37 20.93
CA ASP A 4 8.72 7.41 22.39
C ASP A 4 9.00 6.10 23.12
N LEU A 5 9.46 5.06 22.39
CA LEU A 5 9.78 3.70 22.87
C LEU A 5 8.56 2.85 23.27
N TYR A 6 7.35 3.32 23.05
CA TYR A 6 6.15 2.51 23.18
C TYR A 6 5.73 1.95 21.81
N PRO A 7 5.29 0.68 21.74
CA PRO A 7 4.90 0.10 20.48
C PRO A 7 3.60 0.73 19.95
N ASP A 8 3.67 1.23 18.72
CA ASP A 8 2.51 1.66 17.94
C ASP A 8 2.04 0.50 17.04
N ILE A 9 0.84 0.59 16.49
CA ILE A 9 0.26 -0.45 15.64
C ILE A 9 -0.10 0.16 14.29
N TYR A 10 0.38 -0.46 13.22
CA TYR A 10 -0.08 -0.19 11.86
C TYR A 10 -0.93 -1.37 11.36
N VAL A 11 -2.09 -1.08 10.78
CA VAL A 11 -3.00 -2.07 10.20
C VAL A 11 -3.20 -1.72 8.74
N SER A 12 -2.75 -2.58 7.85
CA SER A 12 -3.01 -2.48 6.41
C SER A 12 -4.29 -3.23 6.06
N ASN A 13 -5.12 -2.63 5.20
CA ASN A 13 -6.39 -3.20 4.80
C ASN A 13 -6.51 -3.30 3.28
N ASP A 14 -7.22 -4.33 2.83
CA ASP A 14 -7.51 -4.55 1.42
C ASP A 14 -8.83 -3.90 1.02
N PHE A 15 -8.95 -3.47 -0.22
CA PHE A 15 -10.11 -2.82 -0.85
C PHE A 15 -10.53 -1.49 -0.20
N TYR A 16 -11.78 -1.37 0.19
CA TYR A 16 -12.40 -0.09 0.53
C TYR A 16 -12.11 0.41 1.93
N GLU A 17 -11.63 -0.44 2.81
CA GLU A 17 -11.23 -0.03 4.15
C GLU A 17 -9.88 0.67 4.09
N ARG A 18 -9.74 1.83 4.72
CA ARG A 18 -8.43 2.51 4.80
C ARG A 18 -7.51 1.81 5.79
N ASP A 19 -6.22 2.04 5.66
CA ASP A 19 -5.26 1.64 6.68
C ASP A 19 -5.45 2.43 7.97
N TYR A 20 -4.92 1.92 9.07
CA TYR A 20 -4.96 2.57 10.38
C TYR A 20 -3.57 2.64 11.00
N LEU A 21 -3.29 3.78 11.65
CA LEU A 21 -2.12 3.96 12.49
C LEU A 21 -2.56 4.30 13.91
N TYR A 22 -2.33 3.40 14.83
CA TYR A 22 -2.66 3.56 16.24
C TYR A 22 -1.42 3.93 17.03
N ILE A 23 -1.37 5.18 17.49
CA ILE A 23 -0.31 5.70 18.35
C ILE A 23 -0.63 5.37 19.81
N ASN A 24 0.34 4.80 20.51
CA ASN A 24 0.21 4.40 21.90
C ASN A 24 0.22 5.63 22.84
N ASN A 25 -0.83 5.79 23.65
CA ASN A 25 -0.94 6.88 24.60
C ASN A 25 -0.18 6.64 25.94
N GLN A 26 0.54 5.52 26.07
CA GLN A 26 1.31 5.12 27.27
C GLN A 26 0.45 4.83 28.52
N ASP A 27 -0.86 4.82 28.39
CA ASP A 27 -1.83 4.56 29.45
C ASP A 27 -2.67 3.29 29.23
N GLY A 28 -2.28 2.48 28.23
CA GLY A 28 -2.98 1.28 27.80
C GLY A 28 -4.06 1.54 26.73
N THR A 29 -4.16 2.78 26.25
CA THR A 29 -5.05 3.16 25.14
C THR A 29 -4.25 3.56 23.91
N PHE A 30 -4.94 3.64 22.76
CA PHE A 30 -4.35 4.04 21.48
C PHE A 30 -5.20 5.15 20.84
N LYS A 31 -4.54 6.04 20.10
CA LYS A 31 -5.16 7.06 19.26
C LYS A 31 -4.97 6.67 17.79
N GLU A 32 -6.04 6.51 17.03
CA GLU A 32 -5.97 6.38 15.57
C GLU A 32 -5.63 7.76 14.96
N ASP A 33 -4.59 7.84 14.13
CA ASP A 33 -4.05 9.13 13.69
C ASP A 33 -3.50 9.14 12.25
N ILE A 34 -3.81 8.11 11.43
CA ILE A 34 -3.19 7.93 10.11
C ILE A 34 -3.37 9.13 9.18
N THR A 35 -4.52 9.78 9.23
CA THR A 35 -4.84 10.92 8.35
C THR A 35 -3.99 12.17 8.64
N ASN A 36 -3.41 12.27 9.82
CA ASN A 36 -2.46 13.33 10.16
C ASN A 36 -1.03 12.97 9.75
N TRP A 37 -0.73 11.68 9.61
CA TRP A 37 0.61 11.19 9.33
C TRP A 37 0.88 11.01 7.84
N THR A 38 -0.13 10.64 7.03
CA THR A 38 0.03 10.27 5.63
C THR A 38 -0.77 11.19 4.70
N SER A 39 -0.25 11.44 3.50
CA SER A 39 -0.96 12.17 2.45
C SER A 39 -1.93 11.30 1.66
N HIS A 40 -1.57 10.03 1.47
CA HIS A 40 -2.40 9.01 0.81
C HIS A 40 -1.95 7.60 1.20
N LEU A 41 -2.77 6.62 0.92
CA LEU A 41 -2.65 5.23 1.29
C LEU A 41 -2.73 4.33 0.05
N SER A 42 -2.31 3.08 0.19
CA SER A 42 -2.63 2.00 -0.74
C SER A 42 -4.15 1.73 -0.72
N LEU A 43 -4.71 1.31 -1.85
CA LEU A 43 -6.13 0.93 -1.93
C LEU A 43 -6.36 -0.54 -1.57
N SER A 44 -5.43 -1.39 -1.96
CA SER A 44 -5.54 -2.84 -1.81
C SER A 44 -4.26 -3.41 -1.21
N ALA A 45 -4.00 -3.02 0.04
CA ALA A 45 -2.79 -3.43 0.74
C ALA A 45 -2.75 -4.94 0.97
N MET A 46 -1.76 -5.62 0.36
CA MET A 46 -1.56 -7.06 0.46
C MET A 46 -0.60 -7.45 1.57
N GLY A 47 0.44 -6.66 1.77
CA GLY A 47 1.44 -6.90 2.80
C GLY A 47 2.07 -5.60 3.28
N VAL A 48 2.57 -5.60 4.50
CA VAL A 48 3.24 -4.48 5.13
C VAL A 48 4.48 -4.94 5.87
N ASP A 49 5.56 -4.19 5.74
CA ASP A 49 6.75 -4.33 6.59
C ASP A 49 7.22 -2.98 7.08
N ILE A 50 7.85 -2.95 8.26
CA ILE A 50 8.25 -1.73 8.94
C ILE A 50 9.70 -1.85 9.37
N ALA A 51 10.54 -0.96 8.83
CA ALA A 51 11.95 -0.88 9.19
C ALA A 51 12.49 0.52 8.87
N ASP A 52 13.61 0.88 9.47
CA ASP A 52 14.37 2.08 9.11
C ASP A 52 15.15 1.79 7.81
N ILE A 53 14.62 2.23 6.65
CA ILE A 53 15.20 1.91 5.34
C ILE A 53 16.30 2.88 4.93
N ASN A 54 16.29 4.07 5.47
CA ASN A 54 17.25 5.13 5.11
C ASN A 54 18.32 5.35 6.19
N ASN A 55 18.32 4.55 7.26
CA ASN A 55 19.24 4.60 8.41
C ASN A 55 19.21 5.95 9.14
N ASP A 56 18.02 6.60 9.26
CA ASP A 56 17.87 7.86 9.97
C ASP A 56 17.38 7.70 11.42
N GLY A 57 17.13 6.47 11.84
CA GLY A 57 16.68 6.11 13.19
C GLY A 57 15.16 6.13 13.36
N ASN A 58 14.39 6.44 12.32
CA ASN A 58 12.93 6.40 12.34
C ASN A 58 12.42 5.14 11.62
N ALA A 59 11.26 4.64 12.03
CA ALA A 59 10.67 3.48 11.38
C ALA A 59 9.82 3.92 10.18
N ASP A 60 10.17 3.43 8.99
CA ASP A 60 9.47 3.62 7.73
C ASP A 60 8.51 2.47 7.46
N ILE A 61 7.55 2.67 6.56
CA ILE A 61 6.53 1.66 6.25
C ILE A 61 6.54 1.39 4.75
N PHE A 62 6.66 0.12 4.36
CA PHE A 62 6.47 -0.32 2.98
C PHE A 62 5.22 -1.18 2.88
N ILE A 63 4.31 -0.83 1.97
CA ILE A 63 3.06 -1.54 1.72
C ILE A 63 3.02 -1.98 0.27
N THR A 64 2.66 -3.25 0.03
CA THR A 64 2.49 -3.80 -1.31
C THR A 64 1.03 -3.74 -1.77
N ASP A 65 0.83 -3.48 -3.06
CA ASP A 65 -0.45 -3.39 -3.75
C ASP A 65 -0.31 -3.98 -5.17
N MET A 66 -1.29 -3.83 -6.03
CA MET A 66 -1.46 -4.57 -7.28
C MET A 66 -1.25 -3.74 -8.55
N LEU A 67 -0.51 -2.63 -8.54
CA LEU A 67 -0.33 -1.80 -9.72
C LEU A 67 0.69 -2.41 -10.70
N PRO A 68 0.27 -2.77 -11.95
CA PRO A 68 1.19 -3.24 -12.97
C PRO A 68 2.22 -2.20 -13.42
N GLU A 69 3.41 -2.65 -13.78
CA GLU A 69 4.48 -1.79 -14.24
C GLU A 69 4.16 -1.15 -15.60
N SER A 70 3.65 -1.92 -16.56
CA SER A 70 3.38 -1.44 -17.91
C SER A 70 1.97 -0.86 -18.08
N ASP A 71 1.85 0.23 -18.82
CA ASP A 71 0.56 0.84 -19.15
C ASP A 71 -0.37 -0.09 -19.94
N GLN A 72 0.19 -0.99 -20.75
CA GLN A 72 -0.60 -1.97 -21.48
C GLN A 72 -1.32 -2.91 -20.51
N ARG A 73 -0.57 -3.44 -19.52
CA ARG A 73 -1.14 -4.35 -18.53
C ARG A 73 -2.13 -3.61 -17.61
N VAL A 74 -1.82 -2.39 -17.17
CA VAL A 74 -2.78 -1.58 -16.41
C VAL A 74 -4.12 -1.48 -17.14
N LYS A 75 -4.12 -1.19 -18.45
CA LYS A 75 -5.34 -1.05 -19.24
C LYS A 75 -6.08 -2.37 -19.49
N SER A 76 -5.37 -3.50 -19.44
CA SER A 76 -5.97 -4.82 -19.68
C SER A 76 -6.51 -5.50 -18.43
N VAL A 77 -6.04 -5.12 -17.22
CA VAL A 77 -6.41 -5.83 -15.98
C VAL A 77 -7.11 -4.97 -14.93
N MET A 78 -7.13 -3.64 -15.10
CA MET A 78 -7.66 -2.74 -14.09
C MET A 78 -8.93 -2.04 -14.55
N GLU A 79 -9.95 -2.09 -13.70
CA GLU A 79 -11.10 -1.20 -13.79
C GLU A 79 -10.82 0.08 -13.00
N PHE A 80 -10.96 1.23 -13.66
CA PHE A 80 -10.76 2.52 -13.00
C PHE A 80 -12.03 2.96 -12.28
N GLU A 81 -11.84 3.39 -11.05
CA GLU A 81 -12.93 3.94 -10.25
C GLU A 81 -13.48 5.23 -10.87
N GLY A 82 -14.79 5.34 -10.93
CA GLY A 82 -15.45 6.55 -11.42
C GLY A 82 -15.26 7.73 -10.45
N TYR A 83 -15.07 8.94 -11.00
CA TYR A 83 -14.85 10.18 -10.22
C TYR A 83 -15.88 10.41 -9.09
N ASN A 84 -17.13 10.06 -9.31
CA ASN A 84 -18.19 10.24 -8.31
C ASN A 84 -17.98 9.30 -7.10
N VAL A 85 -17.54 8.07 -7.34
CA VAL A 85 -17.23 7.10 -6.29
C VAL A 85 -16.02 7.56 -5.49
N PHE A 86 -14.96 8.01 -6.17
CA PHE A 86 -13.78 8.60 -5.53
C PHE A 86 -14.15 9.78 -4.61
N LYS A 87 -14.98 10.72 -5.10
CA LYS A 87 -15.47 11.84 -4.29
C LYS A 87 -16.33 11.41 -3.11
N LEU A 88 -17.16 10.39 -3.29
CA LEU A 88 -17.98 9.84 -2.21
C LEU A 88 -17.09 9.25 -1.11
N LYS A 89 -16.08 8.47 -1.48
CA LYS A 89 -15.11 7.91 -0.52
C LYS A 89 -14.42 9.00 0.29
N GLN A 90 -13.88 10.03 -0.36
CA GLN A 90 -13.27 11.16 0.33
C GLN A 90 -14.23 11.83 1.34
N SER A 91 -15.52 11.93 1.02
CA SER A 91 -16.54 12.51 1.90
C SER A 91 -16.92 11.62 3.08
N LYS A 92 -16.49 10.37 3.11
CA LYS A 92 -16.84 9.32 4.09
C LYS A 92 -15.64 8.82 4.90
N ASP A 93 -14.57 9.59 4.96
CA ASP A 93 -13.36 9.29 5.74
C ASP A 93 -12.54 8.07 5.25
N PHE A 94 -12.68 7.70 3.98
CA PHE A 94 -11.83 6.66 3.39
C PHE A 94 -10.42 7.16 3.04
N SER A 95 -10.13 8.44 3.28
CA SER A 95 -8.86 9.07 2.94
C SER A 95 -8.60 9.08 1.42
N GLN A 96 -7.40 9.43 0.99
CA GLN A 96 -6.97 9.31 -0.40
C GLN A 96 -6.27 7.97 -0.58
N GLN A 97 -6.86 7.06 -1.33
CA GLN A 97 -6.33 5.73 -1.59
C GLN A 97 -6.09 5.55 -3.09
N TYR A 98 -4.92 5.01 -3.43
CA TYR A 98 -4.53 4.73 -4.82
C TYR A 98 -3.98 3.32 -4.93
N ILE A 99 -4.28 2.65 -6.05
CA ILE A 99 -3.70 1.33 -6.33
C ILE A 99 -2.24 1.53 -6.70
N GLN A 100 -1.36 1.32 -5.74
CA GLN A 100 0.09 1.34 -5.89
C GLN A 100 0.76 0.84 -4.60
N ASN A 101 1.97 0.28 -4.72
CA ASN A 101 2.78 0.14 -3.52
C ASN A 101 3.07 1.52 -2.93
N THR A 102 3.15 1.62 -1.62
CA THR A 102 3.55 2.86 -0.94
C THR A 102 4.81 2.64 -0.11
N LEU A 103 5.72 3.60 -0.15
CA LEU A 103 6.88 3.69 0.72
C LEU A 103 6.79 4.99 1.51
N GLN A 104 6.38 4.87 2.75
CA GLN A 104 6.14 5.99 3.66
C GLN A 104 7.40 6.22 4.51
N LEU A 105 8.22 7.19 4.13
CA LEU A 105 9.38 7.59 4.94
C LEU A 105 8.96 8.46 6.11
N ASN A 106 9.36 8.08 7.31
CA ASN A 106 9.05 8.80 8.54
C ASN A 106 9.96 10.01 8.70
N ASN A 107 9.39 11.20 8.68
CA ASN A 107 10.14 12.45 8.79
C ASN A 107 10.61 12.78 10.23
N GLY A 108 10.32 11.94 11.23
CA GLY A 108 10.61 12.21 12.63
C GLY A 108 9.76 13.33 13.26
N THR A 109 8.73 13.79 12.56
CA THR A 109 7.87 14.93 12.95
C THR A 109 6.39 14.57 12.99
N SER A 110 6.07 13.30 13.24
CA SER A 110 4.71 12.75 13.18
C SER A 110 4.05 12.89 11.79
N THR A 111 4.86 12.81 10.74
CA THR A 111 4.41 12.81 9.35
C THR A 111 5.27 11.86 8.52
N PHE A 112 4.68 11.31 7.45
CA PHE A 112 5.38 10.53 6.44
C PHE A 112 5.50 11.28 5.12
N SER A 113 6.56 10.98 4.37
CA SER A 113 6.70 11.34 2.96
C SER A 113 6.55 10.09 2.11
N GLU A 114 5.54 10.04 1.26
CA GLU A 114 5.36 8.93 0.34
C GLU A 114 6.31 9.09 -0.86
N VAL A 115 7.17 8.09 -1.09
CA VAL A 115 8.27 8.16 -2.07
C VAL A 115 8.35 6.97 -3.02
N ALA A 116 7.35 6.08 -3.07
CA ALA A 116 7.43 4.85 -3.86
C ALA A 116 7.66 5.11 -5.35
N TYR A 117 7.02 6.12 -5.94
CA TYR A 117 7.28 6.51 -7.33
C TYR A 117 8.69 7.06 -7.54
N TYR A 118 9.16 7.87 -6.62
CA TYR A 118 10.52 8.43 -6.68
C TYR A 118 11.58 7.33 -6.56
N SER A 119 11.33 6.35 -5.71
CA SER A 119 12.23 5.21 -5.47
C SER A 119 12.06 4.07 -6.50
N GLY A 120 11.11 4.17 -7.44
CA GLY A 120 10.89 3.18 -8.49
C GLY A 120 10.20 1.89 -8.02
N VAL A 121 9.59 1.88 -6.84
CA VAL A 121 8.95 0.68 -6.25
C VAL A 121 7.42 0.73 -6.24
N ALA A 122 6.80 1.77 -6.81
CA ALA A 122 5.36 1.95 -6.79
C ALA A 122 4.58 0.92 -7.65
N LYS A 123 5.22 0.35 -8.67
CA LYS A 123 4.60 -0.50 -9.68
C LYS A 123 5.37 -1.80 -9.84
N THR A 124 4.92 -2.85 -9.20
CA THR A 124 5.59 -4.16 -9.22
C THR A 124 4.60 -5.30 -9.52
N ASP A 125 3.53 -5.01 -10.29
CA ASP A 125 2.46 -5.93 -10.61
C ASP A 125 1.74 -6.44 -9.33
N TRP A 126 1.11 -7.59 -9.37
CA TRP A 126 0.36 -8.15 -8.26
C TRP A 126 1.30 -8.58 -7.14
N SER A 127 1.56 -7.67 -6.21
CA SER A 127 2.52 -7.85 -5.13
C SER A 127 1.85 -8.35 -3.86
N TRP A 128 2.41 -9.40 -3.23
CA TRP A 128 1.84 -10.04 -2.05
C TRP A 128 2.54 -9.69 -0.75
N ALA A 129 3.87 -9.73 -0.77
CA ALA A 129 4.67 -9.39 0.40
C ALA A 129 5.82 -8.46 0.00
N GLY A 130 6.03 -7.45 0.83
CA GLY A 130 7.23 -6.62 0.82
C GLY A 130 8.00 -6.86 2.10
N LEU A 131 9.32 -7.08 1.99
CA LEU A 131 10.21 -7.27 3.13
C LEU A 131 11.35 -6.26 3.07
N LEU A 132 11.65 -5.68 4.20
CA LEU A 132 12.72 -4.70 4.40
C LEU A 132 13.83 -5.32 5.23
N PHE A 133 14.90 -5.80 4.58
CA PHE A 133 16.03 -6.41 5.28
C PHE A 133 17.34 -6.19 4.50
N ASP A 134 18.46 -6.29 5.18
CA ASP A 134 19.79 -6.23 4.58
C ASP A 134 20.09 -7.59 3.91
N MET A 135 19.92 -7.66 2.59
CA MET A 135 20.02 -8.91 1.82
C MET A 135 21.48 -9.27 1.50
N ASP A 136 22.35 -8.28 1.33
CA ASP A 136 23.74 -8.46 0.93
C ASP A 136 24.76 -8.19 2.06
N ASN A 137 24.29 -7.86 3.27
CA ASN A 137 25.07 -7.55 4.47
C ASN A 137 25.96 -6.30 4.29
N ASP A 138 25.46 -5.28 3.60
CA ASP A 138 26.16 -4.00 3.44
C ASP A 138 25.82 -2.97 4.53
N GLY A 139 24.87 -3.31 5.41
CA GLY A 139 24.38 -2.48 6.52
C GLY A 139 23.22 -1.56 6.13
N ASN A 140 22.79 -1.58 4.88
CA ASN A 140 21.58 -0.89 4.43
C ASN A 140 20.45 -1.88 4.26
N ARG A 141 19.21 -1.41 4.28
CA ARG A 141 18.07 -2.28 4.04
C ARG A 141 17.68 -2.26 2.58
N ASP A 142 17.41 -3.45 2.06
CA ASP A 142 16.86 -3.67 0.73
C ASP A 142 15.36 -3.86 0.78
N ILE A 143 14.70 -3.70 -0.37
CA ILE A 143 13.29 -4.02 -0.56
C ILE A 143 13.19 -5.30 -1.39
N PHE A 144 12.67 -6.37 -0.80
CA PHE A 144 12.34 -7.60 -1.51
C PHE A 144 10.83 -7.73 -1.66
N ILE A 145 10.35 -7.88 -2.91
CA ILE A 145 8.93 -7.96 -3.23
C ILE A 145 8.63 -9.30 -3.89
N THR A 146 7.64 -10.01 -3.34
CA THR A 146 7.08 -11.19 -4.00
C THR A 146 5.84 -10.81 -4.78
N ASN A 147 5.70 -11.28 -6.02
CA ASN A 147 4.55 -10.99 -6.83
C ASN A 147 4.12 -12.17 -7.70
N GLY A 148 2.98 -12.00 -8.37
CA GLY A 148 2.44 -12.94 -9.33
C GLY A 148 1.23 -13.71 -8.82
N ILE A 149 0.48 -14.23 -9.77
CA ILE A 149 -0.67 -15.12 -9.59
C ILE A 149 -0.44 -16.39 -10.42
N ASN A 150 -0.88 -17.53 -9.89
CA ASN A 150 -0.61 -18.83 -10.52
C ASN A 150 -1.20 -18.94 -11.94
N HIS A 151 -2.39 -18.35 -12.15
CA HIS A 151 -3.03 -18.19 -13.45
C HIS A 151 -3.53 -16.78 -13.59
N ASP A 152 -3.10 -16.08 -14.63
CA ASP A 152 -3.56 -14.71 -14.89
C ASP A 152 -4.96 -14.73 -15.50
N LEU A 153 -5.97 -14.71 -14.65
CA LEU A 153 -7.39 -14.63 -15.03
C LEU A 153 -7.94 -13.20 -14.89
N THR A 154 -7.07 -12.20 -14.72
CA THR A 154 -7.48 -10.81 -14.47
C THR A 154 -7.64 -10.00 -15.75
N ASP A 155 -7.28 -10.54 -16.91
CA ASP A 155 -7.49 -9.88 -18.19
C ASP A 155 -8.99 -9.62 -18.44
N LEU A 156 -9.35 -8.34 -18.60
CA LEU A 156 -10.74 -7.91 -18.72
C LEU A 156 -11.44 -8.44 -19.98
N ASP A 157 -10.70 -8.63 -21.08
CA ASP A 157 -11.25 -9.21 -22.30
C ASP A 157 -11.60 -10.67 -22.07
N PHE A 158 -10.75 -11.41 -21.36
CA PHE A 158 -11.01 -12.80 -20.96
C PHE A 158 -12.23 -12.89 -20.05
N VAL A 159 -12.28 -12.08 -18.99
CA VAL A 159 -13.39 -12.06 -18.04
C VAL A 159 -14.71 -11.74 -18.75
N ASN A 160 -14.73 -10.71 -19.60
CA ASN A 160 -15.91 -10.29 -20.34
C ASN A 160 -16.37 -11.35 -21.35
N PHE A 161 -15.43 -12.05 -22.00
CA PHE A 161 -15.76 -13.14 -22.91
C PHE A 161 -16.51 -14.28 -22.21
N PHE A 162 -15.98 -14.75 -21.07
CA PHE A 162 -16.64 -15.81 -20.30
C PHE A 162 -17.96 -15.37 -19.67
N ALA A 163 -18.04 -14.14 -19.17
CA ALA A 163 -19.28 -13.61 -18.64
C ALA A 163 -20.39 -13.58 -19.70
N ASN A 164 -20.09 -13.19 -20.94
CA ASN A 164 -21.04 -13.17 -22.03
C ASN A 164 -21.49 -14.59 -22.46
N GLU A 165 -20.61 -15.59 -22.44
CA GLU A 165 -20.99 -16.97 -22.73
C GLU A 165 -21.95 -17.56 -21.68
N ILE A 166 -21.82 -17.17 -20.42
CA ILE A 166 -22.69 -17.63 -19.33
C ILE A 166 -24.08 -16.96 -19.41
N ILE A 167 -24.12 -15.68 -19.79
CA ILE A 167 -25.39 -14.92 -19.89
C ILE A 167 -26.22 -15.33 -21.10
N GLN A 168 -25.59 -15.86 -22.18
CA GLN A 168 -26.28 -16.29 -23.39
C GLN A 168 -26.83 -17.74 -23.31
N LYS A 169 -26.61 -18.47 -22.25
CA LYS A 169 -27.18 -19.80 -21.94
C LYS A 169 -28.32 -19.70 -20.93
#